data_a377124b10f7bf576a5a59a740d531a6
#
_entry.id   a377124b10f7bf576a5a59a740d531a6
#
_cell.length_a   1.000
_cell.length_b   1.000
_cell.length_c   1.000
_cell.angle_alpha   90.00
_cell.angle_beta   90.00
_cell.angle_gamma   90.00
#
_symmetry.space_group_name_H-M   'P 1'
#
loop_
_entity.id
_entity.type
_entity.pdbx_description
1 polymer ?
#
loop_
_entity_poly.entity_id
_entity_poly.type
_entity_poly.pdbx_seq_one_letter_code
_entity_poly.pdbx_strand_id
1 'polypeptide(L)'
;DNRRKSNSYNKYSKGKKNYGGSSYKPSQGKGASESFKGGTFKGGNKNFKYSKNYRKKPYQKQFKPIKNKPSVKIAFLGGLNEIGKNITMIECENDIILVDCGMAFPDGDMLGVDLVIPDFTYIEQNQDKIRGIVLTHGHEDHIGGLPFLLGRVNIPIYGTALTLGLVGNKLKEHSLYNESSLNRVNAGETIKLGCMSVEFIHVNHSIPDAVAFAIRTPAGTIVHTGDFKIDCTPITGDM
;
A
#
# COMPACT_ATOMS: atom_id res chain seq x y z
N ASP A 1 -25.46 56.70 11.85
CA ASP A 1 -26.58 56.02 12.53
C ASP A 1 -26.19 54.59 12.92
N ASN A 2 -25.91 54.44 14.20
CA ASN A 2 -25.48 53.23 14.86
C ASN A 2 -26.63 52.22 14.97
N ARG A 3 -26.45 50.96 14.53
CA ARG A 3 -27.15 49.83 15.14
C ARG A 3 -26.27 48.59 15.21
N ARG A 4 -25.73 48.37 16.42
CA ARG A 4 -25.14 47.09 16.87
C ARG A 4 -26.24 46.02 16.87
N LYS A 5 -25.99 44.85 16.25
CA LYS A 5 -26.73 43.62 16.52
C LYS A 5 -25.80 42.65 17.24
N SER A 6 -26.14 42.40 18.51
CA SER A 6 -25.55 41.37 19.36
C SER A 6 -26.06 40.00 18.90
N ASN A 7 -25.14 39.06 18.62
CA ASN A 7 -25.44 37.63 18.44
C ASN A 7 -25.13 36.90 19.74
N SER A 8 -26.22 36.32 20.29
CA SER A 8 -26.20 35.49 21.49
C SER A 8 -25.54 34.15 21.24
N TYR A 9 -24.52 33.83 22.03
CA TYR A 9 -23.95 32.50 22.13
C TYR A 9 -24.85 31.54 22.90
N ASN A 10 -25.30 30.48 22.25
CA ASN A 10 -26.06 29.40 22.88
C ASN A 10 -25.07 28.44 23.56
N LYS A 11 -25.18 28.33 24.89
CA LYS A 11 -24.51 27.34 25.74
C LYS A 11 -25.07 25.97 25.48
N TYR A 12 -24.27 25.05 24.96
CA TYR A 12 -24.56 23.61 25.00
C TYR A 12 -24.00 23.00 26.28
N SER A 13 -24.87 22.43 27.06
CA SER A 13 -24.63 21.74 28.32
C SER A 13 -23.90 20.41 28.10
N LYS A 14 -22.90 20.15 28.95
CA LYS A 14 -22.16 18.90 29.04
C LYS A 14 -23.07 17.77 29.57
N GLY A 15 -23.45 16.83 28.71
CA GLY A 15 -23.98 15.53 29.11
C GLY A 15 -22.87 14.50 29.28
N LYS A 16 -22.48 14.17 30.50
CA LYS A 16 -21.64 13.01 30.81
C LYS A 16 -22.43 11.73 30.58
N LYS A 17 -22.06 10.92 29.59
CA LYS A 17 -22.48 9.52 29.48
C LYS A 17 -21.37 8.63 30.04
N ASN A 18 -21.65 7.99 31.19
CA ASN A 18 -20.85 6.92 31.75
C ASN A 18 -20.97 5.69 30.84
N TYR A 19 -19.89 5.24 30.27
CA TYR A 19 -19.80 3.91 29.68
C TYR A 19 -19.27 2.95 30.75
N GLY A 20 -20.15 2.03 31.17
CA GLY A 20 -19.80 0.94 32.08
C GLY A 20 -18.83 -0.03 31.39
N GLY A 21 -17.67 -0.23 32.02
CA GLY A 21 -16.71 -1.23 31.61
C GLY A 21 -17.22 -2.65 31.88
N SER A 22 -17.43 -3.43 30.83
CA SER A 22 -17.68 -4.86 30.90
C SER A 22 -16.33 -5.58 30.92
N SER A 23 -15.95 -6.08 32.11
CA SER A 23 -14.79 -6.95 32.27
C SER A 23 -15.10 -8.36 31.77
N TYR A 24 -14.47 -8.76 30.69
CA TYR A 24 -14.50 -10.15 30.19
C TYR A 24 -13.56 -11.00 31.03
N LYS A 25 -14.10 -11.96 31.80
CA LYS A 25 -13.33 -13.04 32.47
C LYS A 25 -13.30 -14.25 31.54
N PRO A 26 -12.15 -14.84 31.24
CA PRO A 26 -12.10 -16.10 30.50
C PRO A 26 -12.59 -17.26 31.39
N SER A 27 -13.58 -18.03 30.91
CA SER A 27 -14.06 -19.23 31.50
C SER A 27 -13.05 -20.38 31.32
N GLN A 28 -12.57 -20.95 32.40
CA GLN A 28 -11.82 -22.21 32.42
C GLN A 28 -12.77 -23.37 32.07
N GLY A 29 -12.59 -23.96 30.88
CA GLY A 29 -13.23 -25.21 30.51
C GLY A 29 -12.58 -26.40 31.25
N LYS A 30 -13.35 -27.05 32.10
CA LYS A 30 -12.97 -28.33 32.73
C LYS A 30 -12.99 -29.44 31.68
N GLY A 31 -11.87 -30.08 31.46
CA GLY A 31 -11.79 -31.31 30.67
C GLY A 31 -12.55 -32.45 31.30
N ALA A 32 -13.49 -33.04 30.57
CA ALA A 32 -14.11 -34.31 30.95
C ALA A 32 -13.29 -35.44 30.27
N SER A 33 -12.66 -36.27 31.13
CA SER A 33 -12.02 -37.51 30.71
C SER A 33 -13.09 -38.58 30.59
N GLU A 34 -13.45 -38.99 29.41
CA GLU A 34 -14.21 -40.23 29.20
C GLU A 34 -13.26 -41.42 29.06
N SER A 35 -13.35 -42.31 30.06
CA SER A 35 -12.68 -43.61 30.08
C SER A 35 -13.42 -44.58 29.16
N PHE A 36 -12.82 -45.01 28.06
CA PHE A 36 -13.32 -46.11 27.27
C PHE A 36 -12.89 -47.44 27.90
N LYS A 37 -13.90 -48.23 28.35
CA LYS A 37 -13.74 -49.61 28.81
C LYS A 37 -13.42 -50.54 27.64
N GLY A 38 -12.45 -51.40 27.88
CA GLY A 38 -11.94 -52.36 26.91
C GLY A 38 -12.96 -53.40 26.45
N GLY A 39 -12.95 -53.62 25.15
CA GLY A 39 -13.54 -54.80 24.50
C GLY A 39 -12.41 -55.72 24.06
N THR A 40 -12.38 -56.94 24.64
CA THR A 40 -11.47 -58.01 24.25
C THR A 40 -11.94 -58.62 22.92
N PHE A 41 -11.13 -58.48 21.87
CA PHE A 41 -11.28 -59.30 20.65
C PHE A 41 -10.13 -60.30 20.59
N LYS A 42 -10.49 -61.60 20.67
CA LYS A 42 -9.63 -62.76 20.38
C LYS A 42 -9.56 -63.01 18.88
N GLY A 43 -8.37 -63.25 18.37
CA GLY A 43 -8.17 -64.10 17.20
C GLY A 43 -7.54 -63.44 15.99
N GLY A 44 -6.38 -63.97 15.60
CA GLY A 44 -5.85 -63.78 14.26
C GLY A 44 -4.37 -63.42 14.17
N ASN A 45 -3.54 -64.42 14.36
CA ASN A 45 -2.10 -64.37 14.16
C ASN A 45 -1.80 -64.23 12.63
N LYS A 46 -1.41 -63.00 12.16
CA LYS A 46 -0.77 -62.83 10.87
C LYS A 46 0.44 -61.92 11.07
N ASN A 47 1.62 -62.55 10.98
CA ASN A 47 2.94 -61.90 10.99
C ASN A 47 3.03 -60.86 9.86
N PHE A 48 2.80 -59.61 10.17
CA PHE A 48 3.20 -58.49 9.33
C PHE A 48 4.62 -58.10 9.66
N LYS A 49 5.59 -58.51 8.83
CA LYS A 49 6.96 -58.00 8.86
C LYS A 49 6.91 -56.52 8.47
N TYR A 50 7.03 -55.61 9.44
CA TYR A 50 7.29 -54.19 9.18
C TYR A 50 8.69 -54.09 8.57
N SER A 51 8.78 -53.77 7.31
CA SER A 51 10.02 -53.37 6.66
C SER A 51 10.42 -51.98 7.19
N LYS A 52 11.36 -51.98 8.15
CA LYS A 52 12.11 -50.77 8.53
C LYS A 52 13.04 -50.43 7.35
N ASN A 53 12.75 -49.42 6.57
CA ASN A 53 13.75 -48.58 5.87
C ASN A 53 13.08 -47.69 4.83
N TYR A 54 12.40 -46.64 5.29
CA TYR A 54 12.20 -45.42 4.49
C TYR A 54 12.65 -44.22 5.30
N ARG A 55 13.98 -44.07 5.50
CA ARG A 55 14.57 -42.76 5.76
C ARG A 55 14.52 -41.99 4.44
N LYS A 56 13.44 -41.26 4.20
CA LYS A 56 13.45 -40.21 3.17
C LYS A 56 14.57 -39.24 3.51
N LYS A 57 15.63 -39.22 2.71
CA LYS A 57 16.65 -38.15 2.78
C LYS A 57 15.91 -36.83 2.65
N PRO A 58 16.16 -35.82 3.51
CA PRO A 58 15.55 -34.52 3.32
C PRO A 58 15.95 -33.99 1.95
N TYR A 59 14.96 -33.57 1.17
CA TYR A 59 15.15 -33.00 -0.17
C TYR A 59 15.80 -31.63 0.04
N GLN A 60 17.12 -31.59 0.09
CA GLN A 60 17.88 -30.35 0.06
C GLN A 60 17.89 -29.87 -1.40
N LYS A 61 16.96 -28.94 -1.72
CA LYS A 61 17.12 -28.13 -2.92
C LYS A 61 18.44 -27.39 -2.80
N GLN A 62 19.48 -27.85 -3.49
CA GLN A 62 20.67 -27.07 -3.69
C GLN A 62 20.29 -25.89 -4.58
N PHE A 63 20.04 -24.73 -3.98
CA PHE A 63 19.98 -23.48 -4.71
C PHE A 63 21.38 -23.18 -5.23
N LYS A 64 21.64 -23.53 -6.49
CA LYS A 64 22.85 -23.03 -7.18
C LYS A 64 22.68 -21.51 -7.26
N PRO A 65 23.61 -20.70 -6.73
CA PRO A 65 23.55 -19.26 -6.91
C PRO A 65 23.58 -18.98 -8.42
N ILE A 66 22.52 -18.34 -8.93
CA ILE A 66 22.47 -17.93 -10.33
C ILE A 66 23.39 -16.71 -10.40
N LYS A 67 24.59 -16.93 -10.94
CA LYS A 67 25.55 -15.86 -11.24
C LYS A 67 24.87 -14.92 -12.25
N ASN A 68 24.77 -13.62 -11.94
CA ASN A 68 24.27 -12.53 -12.77
C ASN A 68 22.74 -12.45 -12.97
N LYS A 69 21.93 -12.59 -11.92
CA LYS A 69 20.59 -12.02 -11.98
C LYS A 69 20.68 -10.51 -11.76
N PRO A 70 19.99 -9.69 -12.59
CA PRO A 70 19.83 -8.28 -12.28
C PRO A 70 19.20 -8.13 -10.89
N SER A 71 19.67 -7.17 -10.11
CA SER A 71 19.13 -6.87 -8.78
C SER A 71 18.08 -5.80 -8.89
N VAL A 72 17.05 -5.86 -8.04
CA VAL A 72 16.10 -4.78 -7.83
C VAL A 72 16.38 -4.18 -6.47
N LYS A 73 16.40 -2.86 -6.40
CA LYS A 73 16.41 -2.11 -5.14
C LYS A 73 15.03 -1.52 -4.92
N ILE A 74 14.52 -1.66 -3.70
CA ILE A 74 13.28 -1.02 -3.25
C ILE A 74 13.65 -0.13 -2.09
N ALA A 75 13.25 1.14 -2.15
CA ALA A 75 13.47 2.09 -1.07
C ALA A 75 12.17 2.87 -0.81
N PHE A 76 11.84 3.03 0.46
CA PHE A 76 10.75 3.87 0.91
C PHE A 76 11.33 5.23 1.24
N LEU A 77 10.99 6.23 0.44
CA LEU A 77 11.46 7.62 0.62
C LEU A 77 10.53 8.39 1.58
N GLY A 78 9.39 7.82 1.91
CA GLY A 78 8.41 8.25 2.91
C GLY A 78 7.38 7.16 3.15
N GLY A 79 6.51 7.33 4.15
CA GLY A 79 5.43 6.39 4.48
C GLY A 79 5.84 5.17 5.31
N LEU A 80 7.11 5.05 5.73
CA LEU A 80 7.57 3.92 6.54
C LEU A 80 7.45 4.24 8.03
N ASN A 81 6.66 3.47 8.77
CA ASN A 81 6.30 3.69 10.18
C ASN A 81 5.63 5.05 10.48
N GLU A 82 5.00 5.65 9.49
CA GLU A 82 4.26 6.90 9.59
C GLU A 82 3.01 6.84 8.70
N ILE A 83 2.07 7.75 8.91
CA ILE A 83 0.90 7.92 8.04
C ILE A 83 1.17 9.10 7.11
N GLY A 84 1.01 8.87 5.82
CA GLY A 84 1.25 9.89 4.79
C GLY A 84 2.66 9.86 4.21
N LYS A 85 2.95 10.79 3.32
CA LYS A 85 4.20 10.89 2.55
C LYS A 85 4.56 9.62 1.78
N ASN A 86 3.54 8.87 1.32
CA ASN A 86 3.77 7.60 0.64
C ASN A 86 4.55 7.83 -0.67
N ILE A 87 5.76 7.31 -0.72
CA ILE A 87 6.59 7.30 -1.91
C ILE A 87 7.54 6.10 -1.88
N THR A 88 7.40 5.21 -2.85
CA THR A 88 8.24 4.02 -2.98
C THR A 88 9.03 4.10 -4.27
N MET A 89 10.33 3.94 -4.17
CA MET A 89 11.24 3.88 -5.31
C MET A 89 11.58 2.43 -5.63
N ILE A 90 11.52 2.08 -6.91
CA ILE A 90 11.94 0.77 -7.42
C ILE A 90 12.98 1.01 -8.51
N GLU A 91 14.21 0.57 -8.26
CA GLU A 91 15.34 0.68 -9.19
C GLU A 91 15.74 -0.70 -9.70
N CYS A 92 15.80 -0.86 -11.01
CA CYS A 92 16.29 -2.04 -11.68
C CYS A 92 17.19 -1.64 -12.84
N GLU A 93 18.44 -2.13 -12.84
CA GLU A 93 19.47 -1.70 -13.79
C GLU A 93 19.70 -0.18 -13.73
N ASN A 94 19.43 0.53 -14.83
CA ASN A 94 19.55 1.99 -14.90
C ASN A 94 18.18 2.70 -14.94
N ASP A 95 17.10 1.99 -14.60
CA ASP A 95 15.76 2.52 -14.64
C ASP A 95 15.15 2.59 -13.24
N ILE A 96 14.54 3.71 -12.93
CA ILE A 96 13.84 3.98 -11.68
C ILE A 96 12.38 4.29 -12.01
N ILE A 97 11.46 3.70 -11.27
CA ILE A 97 10.07 4.12 -11.19
C ILE A 97 9.74 4.52 -9.76
N LEU A 98 8.86 5.50 -9.63
CA LEU A 98 8.30 5.90 -8.35
C LEU A 98 6.85 5.42 -8.28
N VAL A 99 6.44 4.93 -7.13
CA VAL A 99 5.05 4.61 -6.82
C VAL A 99 4.58 5.63 -5.80
N ASP A 100 3.60 6.43 -6.20
CA ASP A 100 3.04 7.56 -5.45
C ASP A 100 4.05 8.69 -5.15
N CYS A 101 3.55 9.82 -4.67
CA CYS A 101 4.30 10.95 -4.16
C CYS A 101 3.39 11.76 -3.24
N GLY A 102 3.22 11.28 -2.03
CA GLY A 102 2.28 11.81 -1.07
C GLY A 102 2.85 12.92 -0.19
N MET A 103 1.96 13.52 0.58
CA MET A 103 2.30 14.41 1.69
C MET A 103 1.72 13.87 2.99
N ALA A 104 2.10 14.47 4.12
CA ALA A 104 1.47 14.28 5.42
C ALA A 104 1.02 15.62 5.98
N PHE A 105 0.01 15.58 6.84
CA PHE A 105 -0.37 16.73 7.65
C PHE A 105 0.54 16.81 8.87
N PRO A 106 0.87 18.02 9.34
CA PRO A 106 1.71 18.19 10.51
C PRO A 106 1.01 17.69 11.78
N ASP A 107 1.79 17.18 12.73
CA ASP A 107 1.32 16.89 14.07
C ASP A 107 1.06 18.17 14.87
N GLY A 108 0.28 18.06 15.96
CA GLY A 108 -0.16 19.22 16.73
C GLY A 108 0.94 20.02 17.43
N ASP A 109 2.15 19.50 17.52
CA ASP A 109 3.35 20.14 18.06
C ASP A 109 4.22 20.82 16.98
N MET A 110 3.92 20.62 15.70
CA MET A 110 4.58 21.28 14.56
C MET A 110 3.96 22.65 14.26
N LEU A 111 4.12 23.61 15.17
CA LEU A 111 3.51 24.93 15.04
C LEU A 111 4.05 25.69 13.82
N GLY A 112 3.14 26.22 12.99
CA GLY A 112 3.49 27.01 11.79
C GLY A 112 3.91 26.16 10.59
N VAL A 113 3.73 24.84 10.64
CA VAL A 113 3.91 23.93 9.51
C VAL A 113 2.55 23.63 8.90
N ASP A 114 2.38 23.87 7.60
CA ASP A 114 1.13 23.63 6.88
C ASP A 114 1.05 22.21 6.33
N LEU A 115 2.17 21.65 5.89
CA LEU A 115 2.26 20.28 5.34
C LEU A 115 3.70 19.73 5.47
N VAL A 116 3.81 18.41 5.39
CA VAL A 116 5.10 17.70 5.44
C VAL A 116 5.26 16.87 4.17
N ILE A 117 6.38 17.05 3.47
CA ILE A 117 6.69 16.32 2.22
C ILE A 117 7.89 15.39 2.41
N PRO A 118 8.04 14.36 1.55
CA PRO A 118 9.26 13.54 1.53
C PRO A 118 10.50 14.33 1.16
N ASP A 119 11.67 13.78 1.47
CA ASP A 119 12.94 14.29 0.96
C ASP A 119 13.14 13.80 -0.50
N PHE A 120 13.23 14.75 -1.42
CA PHE A 120 13.38 14.48 -2.85
C PHE A 120 14.84 14.45 -3.33
N THR A 121 15.81 14.64 -2.44
CA THR A 121 17.23 14.76 -2.82
C THR A 121 17.71 13.58 -3.68
N TYR A 122 17.33 12.35 -3.35
CA TYR A 122 17.72 11.18 -4.13
C TYR A 122 17.10 11.20 -5.54
N ILE A 123 15.86 11.66 -5.67
CA ILE A 123 15.14 11.77 -6.94
C ILE A 123 15.81 12.81 -7.83
N GLU A 124 16.11 13.99 -7.28
CA GLU A 124 16.80 15.08 -7.97
C GLU A 124 18.17 14.66 -8.52
N GLN A 125 18.93 13.89 -7.72
CA GLN A 125 20.26 13.39 -8.11
C GLN A 125 20.24 12.28 -9.17
N ASN A 126 19.11 11.61 -9.38
CA ASN A 126 18.99 10.48 -10.29
C ASN A 126 17.89 10.68 -11.34
N GLN A 127 17.51 11.92 -11.63
CA GLN A 127 16.39 12.25 -12.53
C GLN A 127 16.53 11.64 -13.93
N ASP A 128 17.74 11.49 -14.44
CA ASP A 128 18.06 10.90 -15.73
C ASP A 128 17.66 9.41 -15.83
N LYS A 129 17.58 8.70 -14.70
CA LYS A 129 17.18 7.30 -14.60
C LYS A 129 15.69 7.11 -14.39
N ILE A 130 14.96 8.15 -13.98
CA ILE A 130 13.54 8.04 -13.62
C ILE A 130 12.71 7.96 -14.89
N ARG A 131 11.93 6.88 -15.01
CA ARG A 131 11.07 6.61 -16.18
C ARG A 131 9.65 7.07 -15.97
N GLY A 132 9.23 7.30 -14.75
CA GLY A 132 7.90 7.82 -14.44
C GLY A 132 7.49 7.61 -12.98
N ILE A 133 6.39 8.28 -12.64
CA ILE A 133 5.65 8.08 -11.40
C ILE A 133 4.36 7.36 -11.76
N VAL A 134 4.05 6.24 -11.10
CA VAL A 134 2.77 5.54 -11.21
C VAL A 134 1.96 5.78 -9.94
N LEU A 135 0.69 6.17 -10.09
CA LEU A 135 -0.16 6.57 -8.97
C LEU A 135 -1.20 5.50 -8.67
N THR A 136 -1.27 5.08 -7.42
CA THR A 136 -2.23 4.08 -6.96
C THR A 136 -3.64 4.64 -6.90
N HIS A 137 -3.82 5.83 -6.34
CA HIS A 137 -5.12 6.51 -6.21
C HIS A 137 -4.94 7.99 -5.83
N GLY A 138 -6.05 8.72 -5.67
CA GLY A 138 -6.06 10.17 -5.56
C GLY A 138 -6.11 10.76 -4.15
N HIS A 139 -5.77 10.05 -3.08
CA HIS A 139 -5.68 10.63 -1.74
C HIS A 139 -4.42 11.49 -1.57
N GLU A 140 -4.48 12.48 -0.67
CA GLU A 140 -3.41 13.46 -0.45
C GLU A 140 -2.09 12.84 0.01
N ASP A 141 -2.16 11.80 0.80
CA ASP A 141 -0.99 11.06 1.28
C ASP A 141 -0.33 10.20 0.20
N HIS A 142 -0.92 10.16 -1.03
CA HIS A 142 -0.37 9.50 -2.23
C HIS A 142 -0.07 10.47 -3.38
N ILE A 143 -0.74 11.63 -3.47
CA ILE A 143 -0.53 12.58 -4.56
C ILE A 143 -0.11 13.99 -4.11
N GLY A 144 -0.25 14.29 -2.81
CA GLY A 144 -0.08 15.66 -2.30
C GLY A 144 1.33 16.23 -2.41
N GLY A 145 2.35 15.38 -2.50
CA GLY A 145 3.75 15.80 -2.71
C GLY A 145 4.11 16.15 -4.16
N LEU A 146 3.28 15.76 -5.13
CA LEU A 146 3.56 15.93 -6.57
C LEU A 146 3.91 17.36 -6.98
N PRO A 147 3.19 18.42 -6.59
CA PRO A 147 3.55 19.78 -7.01
C PRO A 147 4.94 20.20 -6.55
N PHE A 148 5.33 19.78 -5.35
CA PHE A 148 6.64 20.11 -4.77
C PHE A 148 7.78 19.35 -5.44
N LEU A 149 7.53 18.10 -5.87
CA LEU A 149 8.50 17.34 -6.65
C LEU A 149 8.61 17.88 -8.07
N LEU A 150 7.47 18.10 -8.78
CA LEU A 150 7.45 18.53 -10.17
C LEU A 150 7.95 19.96 -10.36
N GLY A 151 7.92 20.80 -9.35
CA GLY A 151 8.58 22.10 -9.34
C GLY A 151 10.10 22.02 -9.36
N ARG A 152 10.69 20.83 -9.15
CA ARG A 152 12.14 20.60 -9.13
C ARG A 152 12.61 19.71 -10.28
N VAL A 153 11.82 18.72 -10.66
CA VAL A 153 12.15 17.75 -11.72
C VAL A 153 10.94 17.49 -12.60
N ASN A 154 11.15 17.32 -13.92
CA ASN A 154 10.07 16.99 -14.85
C ASN A 154 10.02 15.48 -15.08
N ILE A 155 9.00 14.82 -14.52
CA ILE A 155 8.83 13.37 -14.57
C ILE A 155 7.43 13.04 -15.12
N PRO A 156 7.29 12.13 -16.11
CA PRO A 156 5.98 11.69 -16.58
C PRO A 156 5.19 10.98 -15.48
N ILE A 157 3.89 11.28 -15.39
CA ILE A 157 2.97 10.71 -14.42
C ILE A 157 1.98 9.80 -15.12
N TYR A 158 1.72 8.63 -14.54
CA TYR A 158 0.79 7.62 -15.03
C TYR A 158 -0.24 7.31 -13.95
N GLY A 159 -1.52 7.32 -14.31
CA GLY A 159 -2.59 7.03 -13.34
C GLY A 159 -3.94 6.84 -14.02
N THR A 160 -4.94 6.47 -13.24
CA THR A 160 -6.32 6.33 -13.69
C THR A 160 -6.99 7.69 -13.90
N ALA A 161 -8.14 7.70 -14.54
CA ALA A 161 -8.80 8.93 -14.97
C ALA A 161 -9.11 9.90 -13.82
N LEU A 162 -9.70 9.36 -12.73
CA LEU A 162 -10.04 10.18 -11.56
C LEU A 162 -8.80 10.68 -10.85
N THR A 163 -7.83 9.81 -10.63
CA THR A 163 -6.55 10.16 -9.99
C THR A 163 -5.85 11.29 -10.73
N LEU A 164 -5.72 11.18 -12.06
CA LEU A 164 -5.12 12.25 -12.88
C LEU A 164 -5.96 13.53 -12.93
N GLY A 165 -7.30 13.43 -12.83
CA GLY A 165 -8.17 14.58 -12.70
C GLY A 165 -7.89 15.40 -11.44
N LEU A 166 -7.70 14.71 -10.30
CA LEU A 166 -7.34 15.34 -9.02
C LEU A 166 -5.93 15.95 -9.08
N VAL A 167 -4.95 15.20 -9.60
CA VAL A 167 -3.59 15.70 -9.82
C VAL A 167 -3.59 16.93 -10.72
N GLY A 168 -4.35 16.90 -11.85
CA GLY A 168 -4.44 18.02 -12.76
C GLY A 168 -4.96 19.31 -12.12
N ASN A 169 -5.95 19.20 -11.21
CA ASN A 169 -6.44 20.37 -10.46
C ASN A 169 -5.36 20.91 -9.51
N LYS A 170 -4.70 20.03 -8.77
CA LYS A 170 -3.60 20.38 -7.87
C LYS A 170 -2.43 21.07 -8.63
N LEU A 171 -2.05 20.55 -9.78
CA LEU A 171 -1.00 21.16 -10.61
C LEU A 171 -1.40 22.53 -11.20
N LYS A 172 -2.70 22.77 -11.46
CA LYS A 172 -3.20 24.10 -11.87
C LYS A 172 -3.05 25.12 -10.74
N GLU A 173 -3.35 24.75 -9.51
CA GLU A 173 -3.17 25.60 -8.31
C GLU A 173 -1.71 26.04 -8.13
N HIS A 174 -0.77 25.17 -8.50
CA HIS A 174 0.67 25.43 -8.45
C HIS A 174 1.27 25.97 -9.78
N SER A 175 0.44 26.24 -10.80
CA SER A 175 0.86 26.70 -12.16
C SER A 175 1.80 25.74 -12.90
N LEU A 176 1.77 24.43 -12.57
CA LEU A 176 2.63 23.39 -13.15
C LEU A 176 1.92 22.51 -14.21
N TYR A 177 0.61 22.69 -14.41
CA TYR A 177 -0.20 21.80 -15.25
C TYR A 177 0.31 21.71 -16.71
N ASN A 178 0.66 22.83 -17.31
CA ASN A 178 1.09 22.90 -18.72
C ASN A 178 2.48 22.31 -18.96
N GLU A 179 3.28 22.21 -17.92
CA GLU A 179 4.65 21.67 -17.97
C GLU A 179 4.71 20.19 -17.63
N SER A 180 3.61 19.65 -17.09
CA SER A 180 3.54 18.27 -16.60
C SER A 180 3.02 17.31 -17.65
N SER A 181 3.60 16.12 -17.72
CA SER A 181 3.15 15.03 -18.62
C SER A 181 2.24 14.07 -17.85
N LEU A 182 0.93 14.20 -18.05
CA LEU A 182 -0.09 13.34 -17.46
C LEU A 182 -0.53 12.27 -18.47
N ASN A 183 -0.30 11.01 -18.15
CA ASN A 183 -0.56 9.86 -19.02
C ASN A 183 -1.63 8.96 -18.39
N ARG A 184 -2.81 8.93 -18.99
CA ARG A 184 -3.90 8.09 -18.52
C ARG A 184 -3.65 6.62 -18.84
N VAL A 185 -3.86 5.76 -17.83
CA VAL A 185 -3.83 4.30 -17.93
C VAL A 185 -5.10 3.76 -17.29
N ASN A 186 -5.73 2.76 -17.90
CA ASN A 186 -6.90 2.13 -17.31
C ASN A 186 -6.49 0.88 -16.50
N ALA A 187 -7.31 0.51 -15.51
CA ALA A 187 -7.14 -0.78 -14.84
C ALA A 187 -7.21 -1.92 -15.86
N GLY A 188 -6.34 -2.92 -15.71
CA GLY A 188 -6.14 -4.02 -16.66
C GLY A 188 -5.07 -3.75 -17.72
N GLU A 189 -4.64 -2.51 -17.91
CA GLU A 189 -3.58 -2.17 -18.86
C GLU A 189 -2.19 -2.36 -18.26
N THR A 190 -1.21 -2.59 -19.14
CA THR A 190 0.21 -2.69 -18.79
C THR A 190 1.02 -1.70 -19.59
N ILE A 191 1.83 -0.90 -18.90
CA ILE A 191 2.75 0.04 -19.53
C ILE A 191 4.20 -0.41 -19.36
N LYS A 192 5.08 0.02 -20.28
CA LYS A 192 6.51 -0.24 -20.22
C LYS A 192 7.27 1.01 -19.81
N LEU A 193 8.06 0.90 -18.74
CA LEU A 193 8.90 1.96 -18.20
C LEU A 193 10.34 1.45 -18.06
N GLY A 194 11.16 1.76 -19.06
CA GLY A 194 12.52 1.24 -19.15
C GLY A 194 12.56 -0.30 -19.25
N CYS A 195 13.34 -0.93 -18.39
CA CYS A 195 13.43 -2.40 -18.28
C CYS A 195 12.24 -3.05 -17.52
N MET A 196 11.35 -2.24 -16.94
CA MET A 196 10.21 -2.68 -16.15
C MET A 196 8.90 -2.57 -16.94
N SER A 197 7.91 -3.41 -16.60
CA SER A 197 6.53 -3.26 -17.04
C SER A 197 5.60 -3.26 -15.84
N VAL A 198 4.63 -2.34 -15.85
CA VAL A 198 3.70 -2.09 -14.75
C VAL A 198 2.29 -2.38 -15.22
N GLU A 199 1.65 -3.38 -14.64
CA GLU A 199 0.24 -3.71 -14.82
C GLU A 199 -0.57 -3.01 -13.74
N PHE A 200 -1.62 -2.31 -14.15
CA PHE A 200 -2.58 -1.62 -13.29
C PHE A 200 -3.72 -2.58 -12.95
N ILE A 201 -3.85 -2.97 -11.69
CA ILE A 201 -4.84 -3.93 -11.21
C ILE A 201 -5.89 -3.18 -10.41
N HIS A 202 -7.17 -3.30 -10.77
CA HIS A 202 -8.25 -2.68 -10.01
C HIS A 202 -8.28 -3.21 -8.57
N VAL A 203 -8.45 -2.29 -7.61
CA VAL A 203 -8.69 -2.63 -6.19
C VAL A 203 -9.81 -1.76 -5.63
N ASN A 204 -10.51 -2.28 -4.64
CA ASN A 204 -11.50 -1.50 -3.91
C ASN A 204 -10.83 -0.69 -2.79
N HIS A 205 -11.19 0.58 -2.72
CA HIS A 205 -10.75 1.50 -1.67
C HIS A 205 -11.86 2.50 -1.32
N SER A 206 -11.58 3.47 -0.46
CA SER A 206 -12.53 4.54 -0.09
C SER A 206 -12.70 5.61 -1.18
N ILE A 207 -11.87 5.59 -2.21
CA ILE A 207 -11.97 6.42 -3.40
C ILE A 207 -12.06 5.53 -4.65
N PRO A 208 -12.88 5.88 -5.67
CA PRO A 208 -12.93 5.14 -6.93
C PRO A 208 -11.61 5.19 -7.71
N ASP A 209 -11.48 4.31 -8.72
CA ASP A 209 -10.33 4.21 -9.62
C ASP A 209 -8.99 3.86 -8.93
N ALA A 210 -9.04 3.31 -7.71
CA ALA A 210 -7.84 2.83 -7.03
C ALA A 210 -7.27 1.57 -7.70
N VAL A 211 -5.94 1.48 -7.75
CA VAL A 211 -5.21 0.38 -8.39
C VAL A 211 -4.04 -0.10 -7.53
N ALA A 212 -3.79 -1.39 -7.61
CA ALA A 212 -2.53 -2.04 -7.25
C ALA A 212 -1.65 -2.18 -8.50
N PHE A 213 -0.38 -2.49 -8.31
CA PHE A 213 0.57 -2.72 -9.40
C PHE A 213 1.22 -4.09 -9.32
N ALA A 214 1.31 -4.79 -10.47
CA ALA A 214 2.26 -5.86 -10.67
C ALA A 214 3.41 -5.34 -11.53
N ILE A 215 4.56 -5.13 -10.90
CA ILE A 215 5.75 -4.54 -11.52
C ILE A 215 6.69 -5.68 -11.89
N ARG A 216 6.74 -6.00 -13.18
CA ARG A 216 7.61 -7.05 -13.70
C ARG A 216 8.97 -6.47 -14.05
N THR A 217 10.01 -7.09 -13.52
CA THR A 217 11.41 -6.72 -13.73
C THR A 217 12.21 -7.93 -14.22
N PRO A 218 13.41 -7.74 -14.79
CA PRO A 218 14.29 -8.85 -15.10
C PRO A 218 14.66 -9.75 -13.92
N ALA A 219 14.55 -9.24 -12.68
CA ALA A 219 14.87 -10.01 -11.46
C ALA A 219 13.65 -10.76 -10.88
N GLY A 220 12.44 -10.38 -11.25
CA GLY A 220 11.19 -10.96 -10.76
C GLY A 220 10.04 -9.95 -10.74
N THR A 221 8.92 -10.33 -10.15
CA THR A 221 7.73 -9.48 -10.05
C THR A 221 7.57 -8.96 -8.63
N ILE A 222 7.32 -7.65 -8.52
CA ILE A 222 6.95 -6.97 -7.27
C ILE A 222 5.46 -6.67 -7.35
N VAL A 223 4.73 -6.94 -6.28
CA VAL A 223 3.34 -6.52 -6.13
C VAL A 223 3.30 -5.39 -5.12
N HIS A 224 2.81 -4.23 -5.55
CA HIS A 224 2.50 -3.08 -4.70
C HIS A 224 0.99 -2.97 -4.62
N THR A 225 0.42 -3.22 -3.46
CA THR A 225 -1.04 -3.31 -3.31
C THR A 225 -1.76 -1.97 -3.38
N GLY A 226 -1.02 -0.86 -3.19
CA GLY A 226 -1.66 0.40 -2.85
C GLY A 226 -2.49 0.24 -1.58
N ASP A 227 -3.39 1.17 -1.37
CA ASP A 227 -4.42 1.08 -0.33
C ASP A 227 -5.62 0.33 -0.88
N PHE A 228 -6.00 -0.75 -0.21
CA PHE A 228 -7.15 -1.54 -0.61
C PHE A 228 -8.00 -1.94 0.58
N LYS A 229 -9.26 -2.23 0.32
CA LYS A 229 -10.18 -2.85 1.28
C LYS A 229 -10.85 -4.08 0.65
N ILE A 230 -11.19 -5.06 1.49
CA ILE A 230 -12.08 -6.14 1.08
C ILE A 230 -13.50 -5.65 1.29
N ASP A 231 -14.24 -5.47 0.19
CA ASP A 231 -15.60 -4.95 0.20
C ASP A 231 -16.53 -5.95 -0.51
N CYS A 232 -17.45 -6.54 0.26
CA CYS A 232 -18.42 -7.49 -0.27
C CYS A 232 -19.58 -6.81 -1.02
N THR A 233 -19.66 -5.47 -0.97
CA THR A 233 -20.71 -4.67 -1.63
C THR A 233 -20.09 -3.42 -2.25
N PRO A 234 -19.16 -3.57 -3.21
CA PRO A 234 -18.48 -2.42 -3.80
C PRO A 234 -19.46 -1.54 -4.57
N ILE A 235 -19.26 -0.23 -4.51
CA ILE A 235 -20.08 0.75 -5.26
C ILE A 235 -19.69 0.72 -6.75
N THR A 236 -18.41 0.44 -7.04
CA THR A 236 -17.86 0.38 -8.40
C THR A 236 -16.93 -0.83 -8.53
N GLY A 237 -17.02 -1.53 -9.66
CA GLY A 237 -16.20 -2.71 -9.94
C GLY A 237 -16.66 -3.98 -9.20
N ASP A 238 -15.96 -5.06 -9.43
CA ASP A 238 -16.12 -6.35 -8.75
C ASP A 238 -15.11 -6.48 -7.60
N MET A 239 -15.33 -7.49 -6.72
CA MET A 239 -14.37 -7.82 -5.66
C MET A 239 -13.05 -8.34 -6.22
#